data_2f831ed976e3ebba4ad09136da007b54
#
_entry.id   2f831ed976e3ebba4ad09136da007b54
#
_cell.length_a   1.000
_cell.length_b   1.000
_cell.length_c   1.000
_cell.angle_alpha   90.00
_cell.angle_beta   90.00
_cell.angle_gamma   90.00
#
_symmetry.space_group_name_H-M   'P 1'
#
loop_
_entity.id
_entity.type
_entity.pdbx_description
1 polymer ?
#
loop_
_entity_poly.entity_id
_entity_poly.type
_entity_poly.pdbx_seq_one_letter_code
_entity_poly.pdbx_strand_id
1 'polypeptide(L)'
;MGILAVVLVAGVAVVWYVFLAPQSSEESSVVGKIKNLWASEKKSSSTGQGHIYKMEPFLVNLMDPGQLRYLKITLHVESNQEKPNEEYEKRLPQLRDAILIILSSKNYKDIMDSEGKTSLREEIKTKMNQLLVDLKVQNIYFTEFVVQ
;
A
#
# COMPACT_ATOMS: atom_id res chain seq x y z
N MET A 1 -17.74 74.33 -23.26
CA MET A 1 -17.03 73.77 -22.11
C MET A 1 -17.81 72.71 -21.30
N GLY A 2 -19.06 72.42 -21.67
CA GLY A 2 -19.87 71.43 -20.91
C GLY A 2 -19.67 69.93 -21.29
N ILE A 3 -19.26 69.63 -22.52
CA ILE A 3 -19.20 68.24 -23.00
C ILE A 3 -17.99 67.48 -22.44
N LEU A 4 -16.86 68.14 -22.22
CA LEU A 4 -15.64 67.55 -21.68
C LEU A 4 -15.77 67.13 -20.22
N ALA A 5 -16.55 67.85 -19.44
CA ALA A 5 -16.81 67.54 -18.00
C ALA A 5 -17.72 66.31 -17.83
N VAL A 6 -18.68 66.11 -18.75
CA VAL A 6 -19.60 64.95 -18.73
C VAL A 6 -18.88 63.63 -19.04
N VAL A 7 -17.93 63.67 -19.98
CA VAL A 7 -17.15 62.48 -20.32
C VAL A 7 -16.21 62.04 -19.22
N LEU A 8 -15.61 62.96 -18.44
CA LEU A 8 -14.76 62.67 -17.32
C LEU A 8 -15.54 62.07 -16.13
N VAL A 9 -16.74 62.59 -15.84
CA VAL A 9 -17.59 62.03 -14.78
C VAL A 9 -18.10 60.63 -15.12
N ALA A 10 -18.48 60.41 -16.38
CA ALA A 10 -18.88 59.07 -16.84
C ALA A 10 -17.71 58.04 -16.80
N GLY A 11 -16.51 58.46 -17.15
CA GLY A 11 -15.32 57.59 -17.06
C GLY A 11 -14.96 57.19 -15.63
N VAL A 12 -15.04 58.11 -14.71
CA VAL A 12 -14.78 57.80 -13.28
C VAL A 12 -15.86 56.89 -12.68
N ALA A 13 -17.13 57.07 -13.08
CA ALA A 13 -18.22 56.23 -12.60
C ALA A 13 -18.10 54.78 -13.11
N VAL A 14 -17.64 54.58 -14.36
CA VAL A 14 -17.42 53.23 -14.93
C VAL A 14 -16.24 52.53 -14.25
N VAL A 15 -15.15 53.27 -14.01
CA VAL A 15 -13.98 52.69 -13.31
C VAL A 15 -14.36 52.35 -11.85
N TRP A 16 -15.16 53.21 -11.20
CA TRP A 16 -15.63 52.95 -9.84
C TRP A 16 -16.60 51.77 -9.78
N TYR A 17 -17.48 51.62 -10.75
CA TYR A 17 -18.42 50.51 -10.85
C TYR A 17 -17.70 49.20 -11.11
N VAL A 18 -16.66 49.16 -11.96
CA VAL A 18 -15.87 47.94 -12.24
C VAL A 18 -14.98 47.57 -11.07
N PHE A 19 -14.49 48.54 -10.30
CA PHE A 19 -13.57 48.28 -9.18
C PHE A 19 -14.29 47.99 -7.84
N LEU A 20 -15.52 48.53 -7.63
CA LEU A 20 -16.31 48.31 -6.41
C LEU A 20 -17.53 47.41 -6.58
N ALA A 21 -17.81 46.92 -7.80
CA ALA A 21 -18.85 45.93 -7.96
C ALA A 21 -18.45 44.67 -7.16
N PRO A 22 -19.32 44.19 -6.25
CA PRO A 22 -19.04 42.94 -5.57
C PRO A 22 -18.92 41.88 -6.64
N GLN A 23 -17.74 41.30 -6.75
CA GLN A 23 -17.51 40.13 -7.59
C GLN A 23 -18.49 39.06 -7.11
N SER A 24 -19.53 38.83 -7.89
CA SER A 24 -20.46 37.72 -7.68
C SER A 24 -19.67 36.42 -7.67
N SER A 25 -19.67 35.80 -6.52
CA SER A 25 -18.97 34.61 -6.12
C SER A 25 -19.48 33.35 -6.88
N GLU A 26 -19.18 33.24 -8.17
CA GLU A 26 -19.37 31.96 -8.90
C GLU A 26 -18.10 31.11 -9.03
N GLU A 27 -16.93 31.70 -8.77
CA GLU A 27 -15.67 30.91 -8.77
C GLU A 27 -15.44 30.07 -7.51
N SER A 28 -16.16 30.32 -6.40
CA SER A 28 -15.94 29.59 -5.16
C SER A 28 -16.49 28.15 -5.19
N SER A 29 -17.44 27.84 -6.08
CA SER A 29 -18.03 26.51 -6.16
C SER A 29 -17.14 25.49 -6.87
N VAL A 30 -16.38 25.93 -7.85
CA VAL A 30 -15.49 25.07 -8.63
C VAL A 30 -14.21 24.78 -7.84
N VAL A 31 -13.63 25.81 -7.21
CA VAL A 31 -12.45 25.66 -6.35
C VAL A 31 -12.75 24.80 -5.11
N GLY A 32 -13.94 24.96 -4.53
CA GLY A 32 -14.40 24.13 -3.42
C GLY A 32 -14.62 22.67 -3.83
N LYS A 33 -15.19 22.42 -5.01
CA LYS A 33 -15.34 21.05 -5.56
C LYS A 33 -14.00 20.42 -5.87
N ILE A 34 -13.08 21.14 -6.48
CA ILE A 34 -11.72 20.67 -6.77
C ILE A 34 -10.97 20.37 -5.46
N LYS A 35 -11.07 21.26 -4.46
CA LYS A 35 -10.43 21.02 -3.16
C LYS A 35 -10.99 19.79 -2.44
N ASN A 36 -12.29 19.52 -2.57
CA ASN A 36 -12.92 18.31 -2.02
C ASN A 36 -12.56 17.04 -2.80
N LEU A 37 -12.36 17.12 -4.11
CA LEU A 37 -11.87 16.00 -4.91
C LEU A 37 -10.41 15.66 -4.56
N TRP A 38 -9.56 16.65 -4.42
CA TRP A 38 -8.15 16.44 -3.99
C TRP A 38 -8.04 16.02 -2.52
N ALA A 39 -8.95 16.46 -1.66
CA ALA A 39 -9.02 15.99 -0.27
C ALA A 39 -9.56 14.56 -0.16
N SER A 40 -10.44 14.15 -1.09
CA SER A 40 -10.94 12.76 -1.15
C SER A 40 -9.88 11.80 -1.69
N GLU A 41 -9.06 12.21 -2.66
CA GLU A 41 -7.91 11.41 -3.13
C GLU A 41 -6.81 11.28 -2.07
N LYS A 42 -6.63 12.31 -1.22
CA LYS A 42 -5.65 12.26 -0.12
C LYS A 42 -6.07 11.33 1.02
N LYS A 43 -7.32 10.88 1.05
CA LYS A 43 -7.84 9.92 2.04
C LYS A 43 -7.71 8.46 1.60
N SER A 44 -7.29 8.21 0.36
CA SER A 44 -7.12 6.86 -0.21
C SER A 44 -5.66 6.41 -0.32
N SER A 45 -4.70 7.22 0.11
CA SER A 45 -3.28 6.82 0.14
C SER A 45 -2.63 7.12 1.49
N SER A 46 -3.26 6.69 2.58
CA SER A 46 -2.46 6.29 3.73
C SER A 46 -1.89 4.90 3.39
N THR A 47 -0.84 4.86 2.61
CA THR A 47 0.16 3.81 2.71
C THR A 47 0.80 3.96 4.09
N GLY A 48 0.02 3.71 5.13
CA GLY A 48 0.55 3.39 6.43
C GLY A 48 1.43 2.17 6.20
N GLN A 49 2.74 2.33 6.27
CA GLN A 49 3.67 1.21 6.24
C GLN A 49 3.28 0.33 7.42
N GLY A 50 2.79 -0.87 7.12
CA GLY A 50 2.49 -1.85 8.14
C GLY A 50 3.76 -2.25 8.90
N HIS A 51 3.59 -2.75 10.10
CA HIS A 51 4.73 -3.29 10.85
C HIS A 51 5.32 -4.49 10.10
N ILE A 52 6.66 -4.53 9.99
CA ILE A 52 7.39 -5.62 9.32
C ILE A 52 7.97 -6.55 10.38
N TYR A 53 7.49 -7.78 10.38
CA TYR A 53 8.02 -8.88 11.20
C TYR A 53 9.10 -9.62 10.40
N LYS A 54 10.30 -9.70 10.94
CA LYS A 54 11.37 -10.52 10.39
C LYS A 54 11.26 -11.93 10.97
N MET A 55 11.12 -12.93 10.10
CA MET A 55 11.19 -14.34 10.53
C MET A 55 12.62 -14.84 10.44
N GLU A 56 12.99 -15.74 11.37
CA GLU A 56 14.23 -16.49 11.24
C GLU A 56 14.25 -17.34 9.98
N PRO A 57 15.41 -17.56 9.36
CA PRO A 57 15.52 -18.34 8.13
C PRO A 57 14.91 -19.73 8.27
N PHE A 58 14.34 -20.20 7.17
CA PHE A 58 13.90 -21.59 6.98
C PHE A 58 14.93 -22.32 6.16
N LEU A 59 15.21 -23.56 6.56
CA LEU A 59 16.00 -24.51 5.77
C LEU A 59 15.18 -25.80 5.64
N VAL A 60 14.77 -26.14 4.43
CA VAL A 60 13.91 -27.28 4.15
C VAL A 60 14.43 -28.11 3.00
N ASN A 61 14.10 -29.41 2.99
CA ASN A 61 14.28 -30.26 1.82
C ASN A 61 13.12 -30.04 0.85
N LEU A 62 13.42 -29.86 -0.43
CA LEU A 62 12.41 -29.84 -1.49
C LEU A 62 11.97 -31.27 -1.84
N MET A 63 10.73 -31.39 -2.33
CA MET A 63 10.12 -32.67 -2.72
C MET A 63 10.53 -33.07 -4.15
N ASP A 64 11.85 -33.03 -4.47
CA ASP A 64 12.34 -33.37 -5.79
C ASP A 64 12.64 -34.88 -5.90
N PRO A 65 12.04 -35.61 -6.86
CA PRO A 65 12.33 -37.03 -7.04
C PRO A 65 13.79 -37.25 -7.53
N GLY A 66 14.54 -38.00 -6.78
CA GLY A 66 15.88 -38.43 -7.17
C GLY A 66 17.02 -37.45 -6.91
N GLN A 67 16.75 -36.27 -6.38
CA GLN A 67 17.78 -35.29 -5.98
C GLN A 67 17.45 -34.68 -4.65
N LEU A 68 18.40 -34.70 -3.73
CA LEU A 68 18.29 -33.96 -2.47
C LEU A 68 18.61 -32.48 -2.74
N ARG A 69 17.62 -31.62 -2.64
CA ARG A 69 17.79 -30.17 -2.74
C ARG A 69 17.30 -29.50 -1.49
N TYR A 70 18.04 -28.48 -1.06
CA TYR A 70 17.71 -27.69 0.10
C TYR A 70 17.33 -26.28 -0.34
N LEU A 71 16.22 -25.79 0.17
CA LEU A 71 15.83 -24.39 0.05
C LEU A 71 16.17 -23.67 1.37
N LYS A 72 16.99 -22.63 1.30
CA LYS A 72 17.16 -21.66 2.36
C LYS A 72 16.41 -20.38 1.99
N ILE A 73 15.48 -19.96 2.84
CA ILE A 73 14.65 -18.78 2.59
C ILE A 73 14.48 -17.95 3.86
N THR A 74 14.56 -16.62 3.73
CA THR A 74 14.26 -15.67 4.79
C THR A 74 13.06 -14.82 4.38
N LEU A 75 12.08 -14.72 5.28
CA LEU A 75 10.80 -14.05 5.07
C LEU A 75 10.70 -12.78 5.93
N HIS A 76 10.19 -11.72 5.32
CA HIS A 76 9.69 -10.56 6.04
C HIS A 76 8.19 -10.43 5.76
N VAL A 77 7.40 -10.26 6.82
CA VAL A 77 5.94 -10.24 6.78
C VAL A 77 5.47 -8.84 7.13
N GLU A 78 4.81 -8.18 6.20
CA GLU A 78 4.20 -6.87 6.41
C GLU A 78 2.74 -7.04 6.83
N SER A 79 2.38 -6.42 7.95
CA SER A 79 1.01 -6.42 8.47
C SER A 79 0.24 -5.17 8.08
N ASN A 80 -1.06 -5.17 8.33
CA ASN A 80 -1.93 -3.99 8.16
C ASN A 80 -1.89 -3.03 9.35
N GLN A 81 -1.13 -3.32 10.40
CA GLN A 81 -0.99 -2.50 11.61
C GLN A 81 0.41 -1.90 11.68
N GLU A 82 0.51 -0.65 12.09
CA GLU A 82 1.80 0.04 12.25
C GLU A 82 2.61 -0.44 13.47
N LYS A 83 1.93 -1.02 14.45
CA LYS A 83 2.54 -1.49 15.70
C LYS A 83 2.59 -3.01 15.74
N PRO A 84 3.58 -3.57 16.47
CA PRO A 84 3.61 -5.00 16.75
C PRO A 84 2.31 -5.49 17.39
N ASN A 85 1.86 -6.68 16.99
CA ASN A 85 0.65 -7.30 17.51
C ASN A 85 1.01 -8.56 18.31
N GLU A 86 0.47 -8.67 19.52
CA GLU A 86 0.73 -9.81 20.41
C GLU A 86 0.22 -11.14 19.85
N GLU A 87 -0.84 -11.14 19.05
CA GLU A 87 -1.34 -12.36 18.42
C GLU A 87 -0.28 -13.00 17.53
N TYR A 88 0.45 -12.17 16.76
CA TYR A 88 1.53 -12.64 15.89
C TYR A 88 2.59 -13.39 16.71
N GLU A 89 3.06 -12.79 17.80
CA GLU A 89 4.09 -13.38 18.67
C GLU A 89 3.60 -14.68 19.34
N LYS A 90 2.37 -14.70 19.83
CA LYS A 90 1.77 -15.89 20.44
C LYS A 90 1.58 -17.04 19.44
N ARG A 91 1.29 -16.71 18.17
CA ARG A 91 1.07 -17.70 17.09
C ARG A 91 2.32 -17.99 16.27
N LEU A 92 3.44 -17.34 16.54
CA LEU A 92 4.67 -17.49 15.77
C LEU A 92 5.07 -18.96 15.53
N PRO A 93 5.02 -19.87 16.55
CA PRO A 93 5.31 -21.28 16.28
C PRO A 93 4.37 -21.95 15.29
N GLN A 94 3.06 -21.63 15.35
CA GLN A 94 2.06 -22.16 14.44
C GLN A 94 2.24 -21.62 13.00
N LEU A 95 2.59 -20.34 12.89
CA LEU A 95 2.90 -19.70 11.61
C LEU A 95 4.13 -20.32 10.97
N ARG A 96 5.19 -20.54 11.76
CA ARG A 96 6.42 -21.19 11.28
C ARG A 96 6.18 -22.62 10.84
N ASP A 97 5.43 -23.41 11.59
CA ASP A 97 5.08 -24.80 11.25
C ASP A 97 4.31 -24.85 9.92
N ALA A 98 3.29 -24.01 9.75
CA ALA A 98 2.50 -23.94 8.53
C ALA A 98 3.37 -23.56 7.30
N ILE A 99 4.31 -22.63 7.45
CA ILE A 99 5.25 -22.25 6.40
C ILE A 99 6.21 -23.39 6.08
N LEU A 100 6.75 -24.09 7.07
CA LEU A 100 7.60 -25.27 6.87
C LEU A 100 6.90 -26.35 6.04
N ILE A 101 5.64 -26.63 6.33
CA ILE A 101 4.83 -27.62 5.58
C ILE A 101 4.69 -27.18 4.12
N ILE A 102 4.35 -25.91 3.87
CA ILE A 102 4.23 -25.37 2.52
C ILE A 102 5.57 -25.50 1.76
N LEU A 103 6.66 -25.03 2.35
CA LEU A 103 7.97 -25.04 1.70
C LEU A 103 8.44 -26.46 1.39
N SER A 104 8.25 -27.41 2.31
CA SER A 104 8.66 -28.81 2.15
C SER A 104 7.82 -29.57 1.11
N SER A 105 6.63 -29.06 0.76
CA SER A 105 5.77 -29.64 -0.27
C SER A 105 6.13 -29.20 -1.70
N LYS A 106 7.05 -28.26 -1.88
CA LYS A 106 7.42 -27.71 -3.19
C LYS A 106 8.55 -28.48 -3.86
N ASN A 107 8.47 -28.57 -5.19
CA ASN A 107 9.58 -29.01 -6.03
C ASN A 107 10.38 -27.79 -6.51
N TYR A 108 11.61 -28.04 -6.93
CA TYR A 108 12.49 -27.01 -7.50
C TYR A 108 11.82 -26.22 -8.64
N LYS A 109 11.15 -26.93 -9.56
CA LYS A 109 10.46 -26.32 -10.70
C LYS A 109 9.33 -25.38 -10.31
N ASP A 110 8.67 -25.65 -9.19
CA ASP A 110 7.51 -24.88 -8.73
C ASP A 110 7.90 -23.50 -8.17
N ILE A 111 9.19 -23.30 -7.84
CA ILE A 111 9.63 -22.11 -7.08
C ILE A 111 10.77 -21.34 -7.75
N MET A 112 11.29 -21.80 -8.88
CA MET A 112 12.49 -21.20 -9.49
C MET A 112 12.22 -19.97 -10.30
N ASP A 113 11.12 -19.92 -11.02
CA ASP A 113 10.75 -18.78 -11.84
C ASP A 113 10.05 -17.66 -11.03
N SER A 114 9.77 -16.57 -11.68
CA SER A 114 9.10 -15.40 -11.07
C SER A 114 7.64 -15.70 -10.70
N GLU A 115 6.97 -16.51 -11.50
CA GLU A 115 5.57 -16.88 -11.29
C GLU A 115 5.46 -17.83 -10.09
N GLY A 116 6.31 -18.84 -10.01
CA GLY A 116 6.36 -19.77 -8.88
C GLY A 116 6.68 -19.07 -7.55
N LYS A 117 7.62 -18.12 -7.55
CA LYS A 117 7.90 -17.31 -6.36
C LYS A 117 6.72 -16.44 -5.95
N THR A 118 5.97 -15.92 -6.91
CA THR A 118 4.76 -15.13 -6.63
C THR A 118 3.65 -16.01 -6.08
N SER A 119 3.43 -17.18 -6.69
CA SER A 119 2.47 -18.18 -6.21
C SER A 119 2.78 -18.63 -4.78
N LEU A 120 4.04 -18.94 -4.50
CA LEU A 120 4.50 -19.31 -3.15
C LEU A 120 4.24 -18.21 -2.12
N ARG A 121 4.47 -16.96 -2.49
CA ARG A 121 4.21 -15.79 -1.63
C ARG A 121 2.73 -15.67 -1.27
N GLU A 122 1.85 -15.79 -2.25
CA GLU A 122 0.39 -15.71 -2.04
C GLU A 122 -0.14 -16.91 -1.25
N GLU A 123 0.40 -18.10 -1.44
CA GLU A 123 0.03 -19.29 -0.67
C GLU A 123 0.40 -19.14 0.81
N ILE A 124 1.63 -18.70 1.11
CA ILE A 124 2.08 -18.43 2.48
C ILE A 124 1.22 -17.34 3.10
N LYS A 125 0.99 -16.22 2.39
CA LYS A 125 0.13 -15.12 2.86
C LYS A 125 -1.28 -15.58 3.20
N THR A 126 -1.88 -16.37 2.32
CA THR A 126 -3.22 -16.92 2.53
C THR A 126 -3.25 -17.80 3.77
N LYS A 127 -2.28 -18.68 3.92
CA LYS A 127 -2.18 -19.57 5.08
C LYS A 127 -2.00 -18.81 6.40
N MET A 128 -1.15 -17.79 6.41
CA MET A 128 -0.97 -16.95 7.59
C MET A 128 -2.26 -16.20 7.96
N ASN A 129 -2.97 -15.66 6.98
CA ASN A 129 -4.25 -14.98 7.19
C ASN A 129 -5.40 -15.90 7.65
N GLN A 130 -5.28 -17.21 7.44
CA GLN A 130 -6.20 -18.20 8.02
C GLN A 130 -5.92 -18.47 9.51
N LEU A 131 -4.68 -18.31 9.92
CA LEU A 131 -4.26 -18.55 11.29
C LEU A 131 -4.36 -17.30 12.18
N LEU A 132 -4.28 -16.11 11.60
CA LEU A 132 -4.39 -14.83 12.29
C LEU A 132 -5.83 -14.30 12.21
N VAL A 133 -6.35 -13.78 13.31
CA VAL A 133 -7.72 -13.27 13.42
C VAL A 133 -7.74 -11.74 13.48
N ASP A 134 -6.91 -11.18 14.38
CA ASP A 134 -6.88 -9.74 14.67
C ASP A 134 -5.89 -8.98 13.81
N LEU A 135 -4.98 -9.69 13.13
CA LEU A 135 -3.94 -9.15 12.28
C LEU A 135 -4.09 -9.67 10.86
N LYS A 136 -3.91 -8.80 9.85
CA LYS A 136 -3.83 -9.21 8.46
C LYS A 136 -2.44 -9.00 7.89
N VAL A 137 -1.92 -10.04 7.26
CA VAL A 137 -0.71 -9.98 6.43
C VAL A 137 -1.07 -9.33 5.10
N GLN A 138 -0.42 -8.20 4.80
CA GLN A 138 -0.59 -7.48 3.54
C GLN A 138 0.36 -7.98 2.47
N ASN A 139 1.65 -8.10 2.83
CA ASN A 139 2.68 -8.53 1.91
C ASN A 139 3.66 -9.49 2.58
N ILE A 140 4.30 -10.32 1.76
CA ILE A 140 5.43 -11.16 2.16
C ILE A 140 6.59 -10.85 1.23
N TYR A 141 7.77 -10.66 1.80
CA TYR A 141 9.00 -10.38 1.09
C TYR A 141 10.00 -11.50 1.34
N PHE A 142 10.56 -12.04 0.26
CA PHE A 142 11.69 -12.96 0.33
C PHE A 142 12.98 -12.13 0.26
N THR A 143 13.75 -12.12 1.32
CA THR A 143 15.02 -11.36 1.41
C THR A 143 16.24 -12.24 1.16
N GLU A 144 16.09 -13.54 1.31
CA GLU A 144 17.07 -14.56 0.93
C GLU A 144 16.30 -15.72 0.29
N PHE A 145 16.77 -16.22 -0.85
CA PHE A 145 16.17 -17.36 -1.54
C PHE A 145 17.27 -18.12 -2.29
N VAL A 146 17.75 -19.19 -1.68
CA VAL A 146 18.87 -19.99 -2.19
C VAL A 146 18.46 -21.45 -2.24
N VAL A 147 18.66 -22.10 -3.40
CA VAL A 147 18.49 -23.54 -3.59
C VAL A 147 19.84 -24.16 -3.85
N GLN A 148 20.17 -25.22 -3.13
CA GLN A 148 21.40 -26.00 -3.24
C GLN A 148 21.09 -27.48 -3.48
#